data_8e3739cb8cfc45f734aae43f8c3d6f73
#
_entry.id   8e3739cb8cfc45f734aae43f8c3d6f73
#
_cell.length_a   1.000
_cell.length_b   1.000
_cell.length_c   1.000
_cell.angle_alpha   90.00
_cell.angle_beta   90.00
_cell.angle_gamma   90.00
#
_symmetry.space_group_name_H-M   'P 1'
#
loop_
_entity.id
_entity.type
_entity.pdbx_description
1 polymer ?
#
loop_
_entity_poly.entity_id
_entity_poly.type
_entity_poly.pdbx_seq_one_letter_code
_entity_poly.pdbx_strand_id
1 'polypeptide(L)'
;MKKKVLLISLLLFLIAFFIILVFGREAMIKYNTKNIVNTFVECDKSIIKCNTYQDGKKLKIKIFPVKPGKTKIVIKERKENNTKTVYKRKVYVHLTKIITLGNYLGKCNADFSIIIAFVLTLFIILFYSIKQFIKGIKKNIYEYRNIKLLGFSLFIANTLIWVIYEYSTEITNNYHSSIGMLIEKMNNMTMIFDIFILPIAFITSILVAISNIKLVIKEGKSWKNMLGLFLGGTICLLSIGLIIMNTIVKYDGNFVFNFILSFLSSTFSLSLSYLECILFGTIIIGFVSANKKPSFDKDFIIILGCKIKKDGLLLPLVKGRVDKAIEFAKNQKQKTGKDVIFVPSGGKGKDELISEAEAMKRYLLEQKIDEKNIIIENKSRNTYENIKFSYKVIKKNNSNPKIAFSTTNYHVFRVGNIASSQNLNIEGIGSRTKAYYWINAFIREFVATLVSEKRNHIKILFVLWIIVLILTIMEYLYMYA
;
A
#
# COMPACT_ATOMS: atom_id res chain seq x y z
N MET A 1 5.57 -11.73 20.18
CA MET A 1 5.36 -10.30 19.90
C MET A 1 4.26 -10.06 18.84
N LYS A 2 4.21 -10.79 17.71
CA LYS A 2 3.14 -10.66 16.68
C LYS A 2 1.72 -10.95 17.24
N LYS A 3 1.56 -11.96 18.10
CA LYS A 3 0.27 -12.29 18.76
C LYS A 3 -0.21 -11.18 19.71
N LYS A 4 0.71 -10.46 20.41
CA LYS A 4 0.32 -9.35 21.31
C LYS A 4 -0.21 -8.12 20.56
N VAL A 5 0.36 -7.80 19.39
CA VAL A 5 -0.11 -6.65 18.58
C VAL A 5 -1.44 -6.96 17.93
N LEU A 6 -1.61 -8.17 17.40
CA LEU A 6 -2.91 -8.63 16.87
C LEU A 6 -3.98 -8.65 17.97
N LEU A 7 -3.62 -9.06 19.17
CA LEU A 7 -4.50 -9.07 20.34
C LEU A 7 -4.88 -7.65 20.78
N ILE A 8 -3.92 -6.70 20.76
CA ILE A 8 -4.16 -5.29 21.10
C ILE A 8 -5.05 -4.62 20.03
N SER A 9 -4.81 -4.87 18.74
CA SER A 9 -5.66 -4.34 17.68
C SER A 9 -7.07 -4.94 17.69
N LEU A 10 -7.20 -6.23 18.00
CA LEU A 10 -8.49 -6.89 18.21
C LEU A 10 -9.19 -6.35 19.46
N LEU A 11 -8.47 -6.11 20.54
CA LEU A 11 -9.01 -5.53 21.78
C LEU A 11 -9.48 -4.09 21.57
N LEU A 12 -8.72 -3.27 20.84
CA LEU A 12 -9.09 -1.91 20.47
C LEU A 12 -10.32 -1.90 19.54
N PHE A 13 -10.39 -2.82 18.59
CA PHE A 13 -11.57 -3.01 17.75
C PHE A 13 -12.80 -3.43 18.57
N LEU A 14 -12.64 -4.37 19.51
CA LEU A 14 -13.70 -4.79 20.43
C LEU A 14 -14.13 -3.66 21.37
N ILE A 15 -13.20 -2.85 21.87
CA ILE A 15 -13.49 -1.67 22.68
C ILE A 15 -14.25 -0.63 21.85
N ALA A 16 -13.82 -0.33 20.63
CA ALA A 16 -14.54 0.56 19.71
C ALA A 16 -15.95 0.03 19.42
N PHE A 17 -16.06 -1.27 19.12
CA PHE A 17 -17.34 -1.95 18.89
C PHE A 17 -18.24 -1.92 20.13
N PHE A 18 -17.69 -2.10 21.35
CA PHE A 18 -18.42 -2.00 22.61
C PHE A 18 -18.86 -0.55 22.88
N ILE A 19 -18.02 0.45 22.58
CA ILE A 19 -18.37 1.87 22.64
C ILE A 19 -19.55 2.16 21.71
N ILE A 20 -19.56 1.62 20.49
CA ILE A 20 -20.67 1.71 19.54
C ILE A 20 -21.95 1.13 20.14
N LEU A 21 -21.88 -0.06 20.74
CA LEU A 21 -23.04 -0.73 21.35
C LEU A 21 -23.60 0.02 22.56
N VAL A 22 -22.73 0.68 23.35
CA VAL A 22 -23.14 1.39 24.57
C VAL A 22 -23.65 2.80 24.27
N PHE A 23 -22.93 3.57 23.45
CA PHE A 23 -23.20 4.98 23.17
C PHE A 23 -24.09 5.23 21.94
N GLY A 24 -24.22 4.24 21.02
CA GLY A 24 -25.15 4.31 19.88
C GLY A 24 -26.64 4.24 20.24
N ARG A 25 -26.95 4.12 21.52
CA ARG A 25 -28.32 3.97 22.03
C ARG A 25 -29.06 5.29 22.33
N GLU A 26 -28.41 6.41 22.08
CA GLU A 26 -29.04 7.73 22.29
C GLU A 26 -28.94 8.57 21.03
N ALA A 27 -30.01 9.21 20.62
CA ALA A 27 -30.01 10.22 19.56
C ALA A 27 -30.47 11.58 20.11
N MET A 28 -29.96 12.67 19.55
CA MET A 28 -30.32 14.01 19.95
C MET A 28 -30.78 14.83 18.75
N ILE A 29 -31.94 15.43 18.88
CA ILE A 29 -32.47 16.46 17.95
C ILE A 29 -32.31 17.81 18.60
N LYS A 30 -31.74 18.78 17.87
CA LYS A 30 -31.74 20.21 18.27
C LYS A 30 -32.69 20.95 17.35
N TYR A 31 -33.65 21.61 17.92
CA TYR A 31 -34.66 22.43 17.22
C TYR A 31 -34.59 23.87 17.71
N ASN A 32 -34.44 24.83 16.78
CA ASN A 32 -34.49 26.25 17.11
C ASN A 32 -35.96 26.68 17.14
N THR A 33 -36.43 27.11 18.25
CA THR A 33 -37.81 27.62 18.39
C THR A 33 -37.82 29.07 18.81
N LYS A 34 -38.82 29.84 18.27
CA LYS A 34 -39.04 31.23 18.68
C LYS A 34 -39.81 31.33 20.00
N ASN A 35 -40.53 30.27 20.38
CA ASN A 35 -41.39 30.27 21.57
C ASN A 35 -41.39 28.89 22.24
N ILE A 36 -40.54 28.70 23.26
CA ILE A 36 -40.28 27.39 23.88
C ILE A 36 -41.45 26.96 24.78
N VAL A 37 -42.13 27.93 25.45
CA VAL A 37 -43.16 27.65 26.46
C VAL A 37 -44.38 26.91 25.85
N ASN A 38 -44.63 27.12 24.59
CA ASN A 38 -45.76 26.53 23.87
C ASN A 38 -45.39 25.37 22.95
N THR A 39 -44.18 24.81 23.09
CA THR A 39 -43.68 23.74 22.22
C THR A 39 -43.66 22.41 22.97
N PHE A 40 -44.29 21.36 22.41
CA PHE A 40 -44.27 20.01 22.97
C PHE A 40 -43.91 18.96 21.91
N VAL A 41 -43.35 17.82 22.38
CA VAL A 41 -42.85 16.74 21.55
C VAL A 41 -43.75 15.53 21.70
N GLU A 42 -44.26 15.04 20.58
CA GLU A 42 -44.98 13.78 20.51
C GLU A 42 -44.08 12.68 19.92
N CYS A 43 -44.04 11.53 20.58
CA CYS A 43 -43.38 10.32 20.09
C CYS A 43 -44.09 9.06 20.55
N ASP A 44 -43.93 7.98 19.83
CA ASP A 44 -44.47 6.67 20.22
C ASP A 44 -43.65 6.07 21.36
N LYS A 45 -44.18 6.14 22.57
CA LYS A 45 -43.49 5.65 23.79
C LYS A 45 -43.24 4.13 23.81
N SER A 46 -43.89 3.35 22.95
CA SER A 46 -43.66 1.92 22.83
C SER A 46 -42.37 1.61 22.11
N ILE A 47 -41.90 2.51 21.23
CA ILE A 47 -40.68 2.35 20.38
C ILE A 47 -39.53 3.20 20.89
N ILE A 48 -39.80 4.46 21.30
CA ILE A 48 -38.79 5.41 21.77
C ILE A 48 -39.27 6.19 22.99
N LYS A 49 -38.31 6.54 23.86
CA LYS A 49 -38.55 7.51 24.97
C LYS A 49 -37.82 8.81 24.61
N CYS A 50 -38.56 9.94 24.72
CA CYS A 50 -38.03 11.26 24.42
C CYS A 50 -37.97 12.11 25.70
N ASN A 51 -36.75 12.59 26.02
CA ASN A 51 -36.56 13.59 27.08
C ASN A 51 -36.20 14.93 26.44
N THR A 52 -36.87 15.99 26.87
CA THR A 52 -36.68 17.34 26.34
C THR A 52 -35.93 18.22 27.33
N TYR A 53 -34.98 18.99 26.83
CA TYR A 53 -34.18 19.93 27.60
C TYR A 53 -34.17 21.29 26.88
N GLN A 54 -34.24 22.35 27.63
CA GLN A 54 -34.13 23.70 27.10
C GLN A 54 -32.68 24.19 27.19
N ASP A 55 -32.17 24.78 26.12
CA ASP A 55 -30.83 25.36 26.04
C ASP A 55 -30.92 26.70 25.29
N GLY A 56 -31.18 27.80 26.02
CA GLY A 56 -31.47 29.09 25.44
C GLY A 56 -32.68 29.06 24.50
N LYS A 57 -32.51 29.49 23.25
CA LYS A 57 -33.54 29.43 22.18
C LYS A 57 -33.61 28.05 21.48
N LYS A 58 -32.93 27.01 21.99
CA LYS A 58 -32.90 25.69 21.39
C LYS A 58 -33.58 24.66 22.27
N LEU A 59 -34.50 23.89 21.68
CA LEU A 59 -35.07 22.70 22.29
C LEU A 59 -34.19 21.51 21.93
N LYS A 60 -33.57 20.86 22.93
CA LYS A 60 -32.80 19.62 22.77
C LYS A 60 -33.70 18.43 23.14
N ILE A 61 -33.82 17.45 22.24
CA ILE A 61 -34.63 16.25 22.45
C ILE A 61 -33.67 15.08 22.45
N LYS A 62 -33.50 14.45 23.62
CA LYS A 62 -32.79 13.15 23.73
C LYS A 62 -33.75 12.01 23.49
N ILE A 63 -33.39 11.09 22.62
CA ILE A 63 -34.18 9.96 22.20
C ILE A 63 -33.48 8.68 22.68
N PHE A 64 -34.22 7.83 23.39
CA PHE A 64 -33.75 6.54 23.88
C PHE A 64 -34.55 5.41 23.22
N PRO A 65 -33.92 4.31 22.76
CA PRO A 65 -34.61 3.20 22.16
C PRO A 65 -35.27 2.32 23.23
N VAL A 66 -36.52 1.97 23.03
CA VAL A 66 -37.26 1.03 23.88
C VAL A 66 -37.36 -0.33 23.19
N LYS A 67 -37.91 -0.35 21.96
CA LYS A 67 -38.19 -1.56 21.18
C LYS A 67 -37.81 -1.30 19.71
N PRO A 68 -37.30 -2.31 19.00
CA PRO A 68 -37.08 -2.18 17.55
C PRO A 68 -38.38 -1.84 16.83
N GLY A 69 -38.30 -0.93 15.86
CA GLY A 69 -39.48 -0.48 15.08
C GLY A 69 -39.28 0.88 14.42
N LYS A 70 -40.34 1.31 13.70
CA LYS A 70 -40.40 2.58 12.96
C LYS A 70 -41.41 3.51 13.63
N THR A 71 -41.00 4.73 13.91
CA THR A 71 -41.88 5.76 14.48
C THR A 71 -41.55 7.14 13.94
N LYS A 72 -42.25 8.17 14.45
CA LYS A 72 -42.01 9.57 14.08
C LYS A 72 -41.92 10.41 15.34
N ILE A 73 -41.03 11.39 15.34
CA ILE A 73 -41.04 12.49 16.31
C ILE A 73 -41.70 13.68 15.64
N VAL A 74 -42.67 14.28 16.35
CA VAL A 74 -43.40 15.43 15.90
C VAL A 74 -43.25 16.54 16.94
N ILE A 75 -42.79 17.72 16.54
CA ILE A 75 -42.77 18.91 17.38
C ILE A 75 -43.93 19.75 16.97
N LYS A 76 -44.79 20.11 17.95
CA LYS A 76 -45.95 20.94 17.76
C LYS A 76 -45.85 22.21 18.61
N GLU A 77 -46.29 23.33 18.06
CA GLU A 77 -46.48 24.59 18.78
C GLU A 77 -47.98 24.85 19.05
N ARG A 78 -48.33 25.24 20.28
CA ARG A 78 -49.67 25.60 20.68
C ARG A 78 -49.87 27.08 20.42
N LYS A 79 -50.84 27.45 19.60
CA LYS A 79 -51.31 28.83 19.37
C LYS A 79 -52.80 28.92 19.76
N GLU A 80 -53.09 29.70 20.75
CA GLU A 80 -54.43 30.01 21.31
C GLU A 80 -55.52 28.90 21.23
N ASN A 81 -55.99 28.47 20.09
CA ASN A 81 -56.95 27.37 19.93
C ASN A 81 -56.53 26.29 18.96
N ASN A 82 -55.32 26.36 18.41
CA ASN A 82 -54.84 25.38 17.41
C ASN A 82 -53.41 24.90 17.69
N THR A 83 -53.15 23.62 17.41
CA THR A 83 -51.82 23.06 17.46
C THR A 83 -51.24 22.94 16.06
N LYS A 84 -50.11 23.60 15.79
CA LYS A 84 -49.39 23.52 14.49
C LYS A 84 -48.19 22.62 14.59
N THR A 85 -48.09 21.62 13.67
CA THR A 85 -46.87 20.83 13.53
C THR A 85 -45.76 21.66 12.88
N VAL A 86 -44.67 21.90 13.61
CA VAL A 86 -43.54 22.72 13.15
C VAL A 86 -42.36 21.91 12.71
N TYR A 87 -42.29 20.64 13.15
CA TYR A 87 -41.23 19.72 12.77
C TYR A 87 -41.70 18.28 12.85
N LYS A 88 -41.32 17.46 11.86
CA LYS A 88 -41.63 16.02 11.81
C LYS A 88 -40.45 15.25 11.29
N ARG A 89 -40.03 14.19 11.99
CA ARG A 89 -38.94 13.35 11.56
C ARG A 89 -39.22 11.88 11.83
N LYS A 90 -38.88 11.00 10.85
CA LYS A 90 -38.96 9.57 11.00
C LYS A 90 -37.82 9.09 11.91
N VAL A 91 -38.09 8.11 12.76
CA VAL A 91 -37.11 7.47 13.65
C VAL A 91 -37.20 5.97 13.45
N TYR A 92 -36.09 5.33 13.26
CA TYR A 92 -35.98 3.89 13.17
C TYR A 92 -35.12 3.40 14.33
N VAL A 93 -35.64 2.41 15.06
CA VAL A 93 -34.88 1.70 16.10
C VAL A 93 -34.55 0.30 15.58
N HIS A 94 -33.28 0.01 15.41
CA HIS A 94 -32.79 -1.27 14.90
C HIS A 94 -32.81 -2.37 15.97
N LEU A 95 -32.64 -3.64 15.57
CA LEU A 95 -32.55 -4.77 16.49
C LEU A 95 -31.43 -4.60 17.53
N THR A 96 -30.35 -3.93 17.17
CA THR A 96 -29.24 -3.57 18.07
C THR A 96 -29.56 -2.43 19.03
N LYS A 97 -30.79 -1.89 18.98
CA LYS A 97 -31.24 -0.65 19.68
C LYS A 97 -30.51 0.63 19.25
N ILE A 98 -29.83 0.61 18.11
CA ILE A 98 -29.31 1.83 17.48
C ILE A 98 -30.46 2.63 16.88
N ILE A 99 -30.41 3.96 17.00
CA ILE A 99 -31.47 4.87 16.52
C ILE A 99 -30.99 5.56 15.24
N THR A 100 -31.86 5.59 14.23
CA THR A 100 -31.67 6.37 13.02
C THR A 100 -32.76 7.43 12.87
N LEU A 101 -32.39 8.63 12.42
CA LEU A 101 -33.29 9.75 12.23
C LEU A 101 -33.50 10.05 10.74
N GLY A 102 -34.62 9.62 10.19
CA GLY A 102 -34.90 9.70 8.76
C GLY A 102 -34.09 8.64 7.97
N ASN A 103 -33.50 9.04 6.85
CA ASN A 103 -32.61 8.16 6.06
C ASN A 103 -31.18 8.15 6.60
N TYR A 104 -30.92 8.81 7.73
CA TYR A 104 -29.61 8.95 8.34
C TYR A 104 -29.61 8.41 9.76
N LEU A 105 -28.56 7.70 10.15
CA LEU A 105 -28.26 7.38 11.55
C LEU A 105 -28.21 8.68 12.35
N GLY A 106 -28.96 8.75 13.43
CA GLY A 106 -29.10 9.99 14.21
C GLY A 106 -27.77 10.49 14.75
N LYS A 107 -27.72 11.82 14.92
CA LYS A 107 -26.62 12.49 15.62
C LYS A 107 -26.43 11.90 17.01
N CYS A 108 -25.46 11.05 17.16
CA CYS A 108 -25.02 10.57 18.45
C CYS A 108 -23.65 11.19 18.78
N ASN A 109 -23.45 11.63 20.01
CA ASN A 109 -22.09 11.99 20.51
C ASN A 109 -21.11 10.78 20.36
N ALA A 110 -21.65 9.57 20.19
CA ALA A 110 -20.93 8.36 19.87
C ALA A 110 -20.19 8.45 18.53
N ASP A 111 -20.73 9.11 17.50
CA ASP A 111 -20.12 9.20 16.17
C ASP A 111 -18.76 9.88 16.27
N PHE A 112 -18.65 10.97 17.03
CA PHE A 112 -17.40 11.67 17.29
C PHE A 112 -16.38 10.79 18.02
N SER A 113 -16.82 10.10 19.07
CA SER A 113 -15.95 9.19 19.84
C SER A 113 -15.46 8.02 19.02
N ILE A 114 -16.30 7.49 18.12
CA ILE A 114 -15.95 6.40 17.22
C ILE A 114 -14.90 6.84 16.19
N ILE A 115 -15.09 8.01 15.57
CA ILE A 115 -14.14 8.55 14.61
C ILE A 115 -12.79 8.81 15.28
N ILE A 116 -12.77 9.41 16.47
CA ILE A 116 -11.55 9.61 17.22
C ILE A 116 -10.86 8.27 17.55
N ALA A 117 -11.63 7.29 18.03
CA ALA A 117 -11.08 5.96 18.34
C ALA A 117 -10.51 5.28 17.08
N PHE A 118 -11.18 5.42 15.93
CA PHE A 118 -10.70 4.91 14.65
C PHE A 118 -9.41 5.61 14.21
N VAL A 119 -9.38 6.95 14.24
CA VAL A 119 -8.19 7.74 13.91
C VAL A 119 -7.02 7.39 14.81
N LEU A 120 -7.22 7.31 16.13
CA LEU A 120 -6.18 6.91 17.08
C LEU A 120 -5.67 5.48 16.80
N THR A 121 -6.57 4.57 16.45
CA THR A 121 -6.19 3.20 16.07
C THR A 121 -5.32 3.19 14.83
N LEU A 122 -5.67 3.96 13.79
CA LEU A 122 -4.86 4.10 12.59
C LEU A 122 -3.48 4.71 12.89
N PHE A 123 -3.40 5.72 13.76
CA PHE A 123 -2.13 6.30 14.22
C PHE A 123 -1.24 5.27 14.93
N ILE A 124 -1.80 4.47 15.83
CA ILE A 124 -1.07 3.41 16.54
C ILE A 124 -0.54 2.37 15.55
N ILE A 125 -1.37 1.94 14.59
CA ILE A 125 -0.97 0.98 13.56
C ILE A 125 0.14 1.57 12.68
N LEU A 126 -0.01 2.82 12.25
CA LEU A 126 0.99 3.53 11.43
C LEU A 126 2.32 3.64 12.18
N PHE A 127 2.30 4.13 13.41
CA PHE A 127 3.50 4.25 14.24
C PHE A 127 4.21 2.90 14.43
N TYR A 128 3.44 1.85 14.74
CA TYR A 128 4.00 0.51 14.90
C TYR A 128 4.60 -0.03 13.60
N SER A 129 3.92 0.15 12.45
CA SER A 129 4.41 -0.32 11.16
C SER A 129 5.69 0.40 10.75
N ILE A 130 5.77 1.73 10.94
CA ILE A 130 6.98 2.53 10.70
C ILE A 130 8.12 2.08 11.63
N LYS A 131 7.85 1.86 12.91
CA LYS A 131 8.85 1.34 13.86
C LYS A 131 9.42 -0.02 13.41
N GLN A 132 8.55 -0.94 12.96
CA GLN A 132 8.98 -2.24 12.44
C GLN A 132 9.77 -2.10 11.13
N PHE A 133 9.36 -1.17 10.27
CA PHE A 133 10.07 -0.84 9.03
C PHE A 133 11.49 -0.34 9.31
N ILE A 134 11.65 0.66 10.18
CA ILE A 134 12.97 1.20 10.56
C ILE A 134 13.85 0.10 11.17
N LYS A 135 13.30 -0.74 12.03
CA LYS A 135 14.01 -1.90 12.59
C LYS A 135 14.42 -2.90 11.50
N GLY A 136 13.54 -3.14 10.53
CA GLY A 136 13.81 -4.04 9.41
C GLY A 136 14.95 -3.54 8.53
N ILE A 137 14.93 -2.25 8.14
CA ILE A 137 16.01 -1.63 7.33
C ILE A 137 17.36 -1.70 8.04
N LYS A 138 17.40 -1.39 9.34
CA LYS A 138 18.63 -1.45 10.12
C LYS A 138 19.20 -2.86 10.19
N LYS A 139 18.35 -3.88 10.22
CA LYS A 139 18.76 -5.29 10.25
C LYS A 139 19.23 -5.76 8.88
N ASN A 140 18.40 -5.63 7.87
CA ASN A 140 18.70 -5.99 6.48
C ASN A 140 17.75 -5.27 5.54
N ILE A 141 18.27 -4.31 4.77
CA ILE A 141 17.49 -3.50 3.83
C ILE A 141 16.87 -4.34 2.71
N TYR A 142 17.47 -5.48 2.36
CA TYR A 142 17.07 -6.32 1.24
C TYR A 142 15.91 -7.29 1.56
N GLU A 143 15.43 -7.35 2.80
CA GLU A 143 14.26 -8.18 3.12
C GLU A 143 13.00 -7.62 2.45
N TYR A 144 12.28 -8.46 1.70
CA TYR A 144 11.00 -8.07 1.05
C TYR A 144 9.94 -7.60 2.07
N ARG A 145 10.04 -8.05 3.32
CA ARG A 145 9.20 -7.55 4.42
C ARG A 145 9.24 -6.03 4.57
N ASN A 146 10.36 -5.38 4.26
CA ASN A 146 10.49 -3.92 4.37
C ASN A 146 9.62 -3.21 3.33
N ILE A 147 9.54 -3.74 2.10
CA ILE A 147 8.62 -3.23 1.07
C ILE A 147 7.18 -3.35 1.55
N LYS A 148 6.78 -4.52 2.08
CA LYS A 148 5.42 -4.73 2.60
C LYS A 148 5.09 -3.79 3.77
N LEU A 149 6.01 -3.58 4.70
CA LEU A 149 5.81 -2.67 5.84
C LEU A 149 5.72 -1.21 5.38
N LEU A 150 6.55 -0.79 4.44
CA LEU A 150 6.49 0.56 3.88
C LEU A 150 5.20 0.77 3.09
N GLY A 151 4.85 -0.15 2.19
CA GLY A 151 3.61 -0.10 1.43
C GLY A 151 2.38 -0.07 2.35
N PHE A 152 2.35 -0.89 3.39
CA PHE A 152 1.28 -0.86 4.40
C PHE A 152 1.24 0.46 5.18
N SER A 153 2.41 1.02 5.53
CA SER A 153 2.46 2.35 6.20
C SER A 153 1.92 3.46 5.29
N LEU A 154 2.26 3.43 4.01
CA LEU A 154 1.74 4.38 3.02
C LEU A 154 0.21 4.25 2.87
N PHE A 155 -0.30 3.02 2.82
CA PHE A 155 -1.73 2.75 2.78
C PHE A 155 -2.46 3.30 4.00
N ILE A 156 -1.98 3.02 5.22
CA ILE A 156 -2.59 3.53 6.45
C ILE A 156 -2.46 5.06 6.56
N ALA A 157 -1.33 5.64 6.16
CA ALA A 157 -1.15 7.10 6.16
C ALA A 157 -2.14 7.80 5.23
N ASN A 158 -2.34 7.25 4.02
CA ASN A 158 -3.32 7.79 3.08
C ASN A 158 -4.76 7.65 3.61
N THR A 159 -5.12 6.50 4.16
CA THR A 159 -6.40 6.29 4.86
C THR A 159 -6.63 7.32 5.95
N LEU A 160 -5.60 7.59 6.77
CA LEU A 160 -5.66 8.56 7.85
C LEU A 160 -5.89 9.98 7.34
N ILE A 161 -5.13 10.41 6.31
CA ILE A 161 -5.27 11.72 5.69
C ILE A 161 -6.69 11.90 5.17
N TRP A 162 -7.23 10.88 4.51
CA TRP A 162 -8.58 10.91 3.98
C TRP A 162 -9.65 11.04 5.08
N VAL A 163 -9.57 10.23 6.15
CA VAL A 163 -10.53 10.30 7.26
C VAL A 163 -10.51 11.69 7.91
N ILE A 164 -9.33 12.27 8.10
CA ILE A 164 -9.19 13.62 8.66
C ILE A 164 -9.78 14.68 7.71
N TYR A 165 -9.53 14.59 6.41
CA TYR A 165 -10.05 15.50 5.41
C TYR A 165 -11.58 15.48 5.37
N GLU A 166 -12.18 14.31 5.23
CA GLU A 166 -13.63 14.13 5.20
C GLU A 166 -14.29 14.65 6.46
N TYR A 167 -13.72 14.34 7.62
CA TYR A 167 -14.25 14.82 8.88
C TYR A 167 -14.15 16.35 9.01
N SER A 168 -13.07 16.95 8.53
CA SER A 168 -12.90 18.41 8.54
C SER A 168 -13.94 19.11 7.66
N THR A 169 -14.25 18.57 6.48
CA THR A 169 -15.26 19.11 5.57
C THR A 169 -16.68 19.01 6.13
N GLU A 170 -16.97 17.95 6.89
CA GLU A 170 -18.27 17.79 7.57
C GLU A 170 -18.48 18.81 8.69
N ILE A 171 -17.45 19.05 9.49
CA ILE A 171 -17.52 20.08 10.55
C ILE A 171 -17.79 21.46 9.94
N THR A 172 -17.09 21.81 8.86
CA THR A 172 -17.23 23.14 8.23
C THR A 172 -18.60 23.34 7.59
N ASN A 173 -19.19 22.28 7.03
CA ASN A 173 -20.49 22.34 6.35
C ASN A 173 -21.69 22.11 7.28
N ASN A 174 -21.51 22.06 8.60
CA ASN A 174 -22.55 21.70 9.58
C ASN A 174 -23.30 20.38 9.28
N TYR A 175 -22.72 19.52 8.44
CA TYR A 175 -23.21 18.16 8.24
C TYR A 175 -22.78 17.32 9.45
N HIS A 176 -23.69 16.52 9.94
CA HIS A 176 -23.39 15.61 11.05
C HIS A 176 -23.36 14.19 10.51
N SER A 177 -22.15 13.63 10.52
CA SER A 177 -21.94 12.25 10.09
C SER A 177 -22.72 11.26 10.97
N SER A 178 -23.27 10.26 10.32
CA SER A 178 -23.87 9.11 10.98
C SER A 178 -22.95 7.89 10.75
N ILE A 179 -23.08 6.86 11.59
CA ILE A 179 -22.33 5.58 11.38
C ILE A 179 -22.59 5.01 9.98
N GLY A 180 -23.80 5.16 9.42
CA GLY A 180 -24.08 4.74 8.04
C GLY A 180 -23.32 5.55 6.99
N MET A 181 -23.22 6.87 7.15
CA MET A 181 -22.34 7.68 6.30
C MET A 181 -20.88 7.27 6.45
N LEU A 182 -20.45 6.88 7.65
CA LEU A 182 -19.10 6.36 7.88
C LEU A 182 -18.88 5.05 7.12
N ILE A 183 -19.84 4.13 7.15
CA ILE A 183 -19.78 2.85 6.42
C ILE A 183 -19.78 3.10 4.91
N GLU A 184 -20.70 3.95 4.41
CA GLU A 184 -20.74 4.38 3.01
C GLU A 184 -19.41 5.03 2.59
N LYS A 185 -18.87 5.92 3.42
CA LYS A 185 -17.59 6.58 3.16
C LYS A 185 -16.40 5.61 3.26
N MET A 186 -16.42 4.65 4.17
CA MET A 186 -15.41 3.58 4.22
C MET A 186 -15.45 2.72 2.96
N ASN A 187 -16.61 2.46 2.40
CA ASN A 187 -16.74 1.75 1.14
C ASN A 187 -16.30 2.62 -0.05
N ASN A 188 -16.63 3.92 -0.01
CA ASN A 188 -16.19 4.92 -0.99
C ASN A 188 -14.73 5.39 -0.78
N MET A 189 -14.06 4.96 0.28
CA MET A 189 -12.67 5.28 0.61
C MET A 189 -11.71 4.89 -0.52
N THR A 190 -12.03 3.82 -1.22
CA THR A 190 -11.31 3.36 -2.40
C THR A 190 -11.42 4.35 -3.55
N MET A 191 -12.56 5.02 -3.72
CA MET A 191 -12.78 6.03 -4.77
C MET A 191 -11.92 7.28 -4.59
N ILE A 192 -11.64 7.67 -3.35
CA ILE A 192 -10.81 8.85 -3.06
C ILE A 192 -9.32 8.53 -3.20
N PHE A 193 -8.93 7.31 -2.90
CA PHE A 193 -7.64 6.79 -3.33
C PHE A 193 -7.45 7.02 -4.82
N ASP A 194 -8.47 6.75 -5.62
CA ASP A 194 -8.44 6.93 -7.05
C ASP A 194 -8.22 8.40 -7.46
N ILE A 195 -8.77 9.38 -6.74
CA ILE A 195 -8.56 10.81 -7.02
C ILE A 195 -7.09 11.21 -6.90
N PHE A 196 -6.37 10.69 -5.92
CA PHE A 196 -4.94 10.99 -5.74
C PHE A 196 -4.03 10.10 -6.55
N ILE A 197 -4.39 8.84 -6.69
CA ILE A 197 -3.55 7.81 -7.30
C ILE A 197 -3.77 7.72 -8.81
N LEU A 198 -4.98 7.91 -9.33
CA LEU A 198 -5.24 7.90 -10.76
C LEU A 198 -4.40 8.92 -11.55
N PRO A 199 -4.26 10.19 -11.14
CA PRO A 199 -3.35 11.12 -11.83
C PRO A 199 -1.89 10.64 -11.80
N ILE A 200 -1.43 10.08 -10.68
CA ILE A 200 -0.07 9.55 -10.54
C ILE A 200 0.10 8.30 -11.42
N ALA A 201 -0.85 7.38 -11.38
CA ALA A 201 -0.87 6.18 -12.21
C ALA A 201 -0.91 6.55 -13.71
N PHE A 202 -1.71 7.55 -14.08
CA PHE A 202 -1.79 8.04 -15.45
C PHE A 202 -0.49 8.68 -15.92
N ILE A 203 0.11 9.58 -15.12
CA ILE A 203 1.40 10.20 -15.42
C ILE A 203 2.50 9.14 -15.50
N THR A 204 2.55 8.19 -14.56
CA THR A 204 3.54 7.11 -14.58
C THR A 204 3.35 6.20 -15.78
N SER A 205 2.11 5.91 -16.19
CA SER A 205 1.80 5.13 -17.42
C SER A 205 2.32 5.82 -18.67
N ILE A 206 2.14 7.13 -18.79
CA ILE A 206 2.66 7.94 -19.90
C ILE A 206 4.19 7.92 -19.91
N LEU A 207 4.83 8.15 -18.76
CA LEU A 207 6.30 8.13 -18.64
C LEU A 207 6.88 6.75 -19.01
N VAL A 208 6.21 5.69 -18.57
CA VAL A 208 6.57 4.31 -18.92
C VAL A 208 6.40 4.07 -20.41
N ALA A 209 5.31 4.53 -21.03
CA ALA A 209 5.07 4.40 -22.47
C ALA A 209 6.16 5.13 -23.28
N ILE A 210 6.45 6.39 -22.95
CA ILE A 210 7.52 7.18 -23.60
C ILE A 210 8.89 6.48 -23.44
N SER A 211 9.20 6.00 -22.25
CA SER A 211 10.45 5.27 -21.99
C SER A 211 10.55 3.98 -22.80
N ASN A 212 9.42 3.26 -22.96
CA ASN A 212 9.35 2.04 -23.77
C ASN A 212 9.50 2.31 -25.26
N ILE A 213 8.86 3.34 -25.77
CA ILE A 213 9.02 3.75 -27.17
C ILE A 213 10.50 4.05 -27.45
N LYS A 214 11.17 4.84 -26.58
CA LYS A 214 12.61 5.11 -26.70
C LYS A 214 13.45 3.83 -26.64
N LEU A 215 13.07 2.87 -25.78
CA LEU A 215 13.77 1.59 -25.69
C LEU A 215 13.62 0.76 -26.96
N VAL A 216 12.40 0.63 -27.49
CA VAL A 216 12.11 -0.11 -28.71
C VAL A 216 12.85 0.49 -29.93
N ILE A 217 12.94 1.83 -30.03
CA ILE A 217 13.67 2.51 -31.08
C ILE A 217 15.18 2.21 -31.00
N LYS A 218 15.76 2.18 -29.77
CA LYS A 218 17.21 2.04 -29.58
C LYS A 218 17.71 0.59 -29.51
N GLU A 219 16.89 -0.32 -28.93
CA GLU A 219 17.28 -1.70 -28.62
C GLU A 219 16.51 -2.74 -29.46
N GLY A 220 15.59 -2.28 -30.33
CA GLY A 220 14.78 -3.13 -31.18
C GLY A 220 13.51 -3.68 -30.51
N LYS A 221 12.58 -4.17 -31.37
CA LYS A 221 11.30 -4.76 -30.94
C LYS A 221 11.54 -6.13 -30.31
N SER A 222 11.14 -6.27 -29.05
CA SER A 222 11.06 -7.57 -28.35
C SER A 222 9.92 -7.52 -27.34
N TRP A 223 9.30 -8.65 -27.02
CA TRP A 223 8.26 -8.75 -26.00
C TRP A 223 8.73 -8.20 -24.65
N LYS A 224 10.00 -8.43 -24.31
CA LYS A 224 10.59 -7.92 -23.06
C LYS A 224 10.71 -6.40 -23.03
N ASN A 225 10.91 -5.78 -24.19
CA ASN A 225 11.01 -4.32 -24.35
C ASN A 225 9.64 -3.65 -24.41
N MET A 226 8.56 -4.41 -24.68
CA MET A 226 7.18 -3.90 -24.77
C MET A 226 6.39 -4.08 -23.45
N LEU A 227 6.94 -4.80 -22.48
CA LEU A 227 6.25 -5.12 -21.21
C LEU A 227 5.74 -3.87 -20.49
N GLY A 228 6.52 -2.80 -20.46
CA GLY A 228 6.11 -1.54 -19.85
C GLY A 228 4.99 -0.84 -20.60
N LEU A 229 4.93 -0.94 -21.94
CA LEU A 229 3.84 -0.40 -22.73
C LEU A 229 2.53 -1.11 -22.42
N PHE A 230 2.56 -2.46 -22.36
CA PHE A 230 1.39 -3.25 -21.96
C PHE A 230 0.95 -2.92 -20.53
N LEU A 231 1.87 -2.86 -19.59
CA LEU A 231 1.55 -2.55 -18.20
C LEU A 231 0.94 -1.15 -18.06
N GLY A 232 1.58 -0.13 -18.66
CA GLY A 232 1.06 1.23 -18.67
C GLY A 232 -0.30 1.36 -19.34
N GLY A 233 -0.49 0.72 -20.52
CA GLY A 233 -1.77 0.68 -21.21
C GLY A 233 -2.86 -0.01 -20.38
N THR A 234 -2.54 -1.13 -19.74
CA THR A 234 -3.48 -1.83 -18.87
C THR A 234 -3.89 -0.97 -17.67
N ILE A 235 -2.96 -0.33 -16.98
CA ILE A 235 -3.27 0.57 -15.85
C ILE A 235 -4.17 1.71 -16.33
N CYS A 236 -3.87 2.32 -17.48
CA CYS A 236 -4.67 3.40 -18.04
C CYS A 236 -6.11 2.95 -18.36
N LEU A 237 -6.29 1.82 -19.04
CA LEU A 237 -7.61 1.26 -19.40
C LEU A 237 -8.40 0.89 -18.13
N LEU A 238 -7.76 0.29 -17.14
CA LEU A 238 -8.40 -0.07 -15.88
C LEU A 238 -8.84 1.18 -15.10
N SER A 239 -8.03 2.24 -15.11
CA SER A 239 -8.37 3.52 -14.47
C SER A 239 -9.58 4.19 -15.13
N ILE A 240 -9.63 4.19 -16.48
CA ILE A 240 -10.80 4.69 -17.23
C ILE A 240 -12.04 3.84 -16.92
N GLY A 241 -11.88 2.50 -16.88
CA GLY A 241 -12.96 1.58 -16.54
C GLY A 241 -13.56 1.85 -15.16
N LEU A 242 -12.73 2.17 -14.15
CA LEU A 242 -13.19 2.56 -12.82
C LEU A 242 -14.02 3.84 -12.82
N ILE A 243 -13.57 4.88 -13.55
CA ILE A 243 -14.32 6.14 -13.65
C ILE A 243 -15.70 5.87 -14.27
N ILE A 244 -15.76 5.07 -15.33
CA ILE A 244 -17.02 4.70 -15.99
C ILE A 244 -17.92 3.92 -15.05
N MET A 245 -17.40 2.89 -14.36
CA MET A 245 -18.17 2.09 -13.39
C MET A 245 -18.76 2.96 -12.28
N ASN A 246 -17.95 3.85 -11.70
CA ASN A 246 -18.39 4.75 -10.63
C ASN A 246 -19.43 5.77 -11.10
N THR A 247 -19.46 6.10 -12.40
CA THR A 247 -20.48 6.98 -12.99
C THR A 247 -21.79 6.24 -13.21
N ILE A 248 -21.75 4.99 -13.65
CA ILE A 248 -22.92 4.15 -13.91
C ILE A 248 -23.66 3.78 -12.60
N VAL A 249 -22.93 3.43 -11.54
CA VAL A 249 -23.51 3.03 -10.23
C VAL A 249 -24.46 4.08 -9.65
N LYS A 250 -24.32 5.36 -10.00
CA LYS A 250 -25.15 6.43 -9.45
C LYS A 250 -26.55 6.55 -10.07
N TYR A 251 -26.88 5.84 -11.15
CA TYR A 251 -28.08 6.13 -11.94
C TYR A 251 -29.08 4.97 -12.12
N ASP A 252 -28.75 3.75 -11.69
CA ASP A 252 -29.66 2.62 -11.84
C ASP A 252 -30.36 2.27 -10.54
N GLY A 253 -31.71 2.16 -10.58
CA GLY A 253 -32.54 1.84 -9.42
C GLY A 253 -32.54 0.37 -8.99
N ASN A 254 -31.84 -0.51 -9.70
CA ASN A 254 -31.78 -1.94 -9.38
C ASN A 254 -30.84 -2.23 -8.22
N PHE A 255 -31.39 -2.67 -7.08
CA PHE A 255 -30.65 -2.99 -5.87
C PHE A 255 -29.51 -3.99 -6.07
N VAL A 256 -29.80 -5.13 -6.72
CA VAL A 256 -28.82 -6.22 -6.91
C VAL A 256 -27.70 -5.76 -7.84
N PHE A 257 -28.03 -5.08 -8.90
CA PHE A 257 -27.07 -4.55 -9.87
C PHE A 257 -26.12 -3.53 -9.20
N ASN A 258 -26.69 -2.57 -8.46
CA ASN A 258 -25.89 -1.57 -7.73
C ASN A 258 -24.99 -2.21 -6.66
N PHE A 259 -25.47 -3.23 -5.92
CA PHE A 259 -24.66 -3.97 -4.96
C PHE A 259 -23.46 -4.64 -5.63
N ILE A 260 -23.68 -5.35 -6.74
CA ILE A 260 -22.60 -6.03 -7.48
C ILE A 260 -21.58 -5.02 -8.01
N LEU A 261 -22.04 -3.92 -8.60
CA LEU A 261 -21.15 -2.88 -9.13
C LEU A 261 -20.35 -2.19 -8.02
N SER A 262 -20.97 -1.84 -6.90
CA SER A 262 -20.30 -1.24 -5.75
C SER A 262 -19.23 -2.19 -5.20
N PHE A 263 -19.55 -3.47 -5.01
CA PHE A 263 -18.59 -4.48 -4.58
C PHE A 263 -17.42 -4.64 -5.54
N LEU A 264 -17.69 -4.76 -6.85
CA LEU A 264 -16.64 -4.94 -7.85
C LEU A 264 -15.76 -3.69 -7.96
N SER A 265 -16.35 -2.50 -8.00
CA SER A 265 -15.64 -1.22 -8.05
C SER A 265 -14.73 -1.04 -6.85
N SER A 266 -15.25 -1.22 -5.63
CA SER A 266 -14.47 -1.09 -4.40
C SER A 266 -13.36 -2.14 -4.28
N THR A 267 -13.63 -3.38 -4.67
CA THR A 267 -12.65 -4.48 -4.69
C THR A 267 -11.50 -4.17 -5.65
N PHE A 268 -11.83 -3.69 -6.84
CA PHE A 268 -10.85 -3.34 -7.86
C PHE A 268 -10.00 -2.14 -7.42
N SER A 269 -10.63 -1.06 -6.96
CA SER A 269 -9.97 0.14 -6.48
C SER A 269 -9.01 -0.14 -5.32
N LEU A 270 -9.45 -0.93 -4.32
CA LEU A 270 -8.62 -1.34 -3.20
C LEU A 270 -7.42 -2.21 -3.66
N SER A 271 -7.63 -3.10 -4.64
CA SER A 271 -6.56 -3.93 -5.18
C SER A 271 -5.51 -3.10 -5.91
N LEU A 272 -5.95 -2.11 -6.70
CA LEU A 272 -5.07 -1.17 -7.38
C LEU A 272 -4.25 -0.36 -6.37
N SER A 273 -4.91 0.25 -5.38
CA SER A 273 -4.27 1.01 -4.31
C SER A 273 -3.23 0.19 -3.55
N TYR A 274 -3.54 -1.07 -3.24
CA TYR A 274 -2.59 -1.99 -2.63
C TYR A 274 -1.34 -2.20 -3.49
N LEU A 275 -1.52 -2.49 -4.79
CA LEU A 275 -0.41 -2.72 -5.72
C LEU A 275 0.46 -1.48 -5.89
N GLU A 276 -0.15 -0.29 -5.92
CA GLU A 276 0.57 0.97 -6.00
C GLU A 276 1.37 1.28 -4.74
N CYS A 277 0.82 1.03 -3.57
CA CYS A 277 1.57 1.15 -2.32
C CYS A 277 2.80 0.21 -2.29
N ILE A 278 2.67 -1.00 -2.84
CA ILE A 278 3.80 -1.93 -3.00
C ILE A 278 4.79 -1.42 -4.05
N LEU A 279 4.32 -0.85 -5.15
CA LEU A 279 5.18 -0.23 -6.17
C LEU A 279 6.00 0.92 -5.59
N PHE A 280 5.35 1.87 -4.88
CA PHE A 280 6.05 2.97 -4.21
C PHE A 280 7.04 2.46 -3.16
N GLY A 281 6.65 1.49 -2.34
CA GLY A 281 7.55 0.82 -1.41
C GLY A 281 8.78 0.23 -2.10
N THR A 282 8.57 -0.40 -3.26
CA THR A 282 9.67 -0.99 -4.07
C THR A 282 10.57 0.09 -4.67
N ILE A 283 10.00 1.20 -5.17
CA ILE A 283 10.79 2.34 -5.71
C ILE A 283 11.68 2.92 -4.62
N ILE A 284 11.13 3.22 -3.45
CA ILE A 284 11.86 3.83 -2.34
C ILE A 284 12.96 2.89 -1.84
N ILE A 285 12.63 1.64 -1.55
CA ILE A 285 13.63 0.67 -1.06
C ILE A 285 14.67 0.35 -2.14
N GLY A 286 14.25 0.22 -3.40
CA GLY A 286 15.16 0.03 -4.54
C GLY A 286 16.16 1.18 -4.66
N PHE A 287 15.68 2.42 -4.57
CA PHE A 287 16.53 3.61 -4.62
C PHE A 287 17.50 3.68 -3.42
N VAL A 288 16.99 3.48 -2.20
CA VAL A 288 17.83 3.51 -0.98
C VAL A 288 18.88 2.40 -1.01
N SER A 289 18.50 1.17 -1.39
CA SER A 289 19.41 0.04 -1.46
C SER A 289 20.50 0.22 -2.52
N ALA A 290 20.16 0.82 -3.67
CA ALA A 290 21.11 1.08 -4.75
C ALA A 290 22.15 2.16 -4.42
N ASN A 291 21.77 3.11 -3.54
CA ASN A 291 22.64 4.21 -3.12
C ASN A 291 23.36 3.97 -1.77
N LYS A 292 23.00 2.90 -1.07
CA LYS A 292 23.69 2.53 0.16
C LYS A 292 25.12 2.08 -0.17
N LYS A 293 26.11 2.76 0.42
CA LYS A 293 27.51 2.39 0.26
C LYS A 293 27.85 1.24 1.21
N PRO A 294 28.45 0.13 0.70
CA PRO A 294 28.98 -0.92 1.56
C PRO A 294 30.12 -0.42 2.46
N SER A 295 30.33 -1.08 3.59
CA SER A 295 31.47 -0.82 4.46
C SER A 295 32.80 -1.25 3.77
N PHE A 296 33.88 -0.50 4.01
CA PHE A 296 35.20 -0.78 3.44
C PHE A 296 35.96 -1.85 4.28
N ASP A 297 35.37 -3.04 4.38
CA ASP A 297 35.91 -4.15 5.15
C ASP A 297 35.78 -5.51 4.44
N LYS A 298 35.47 -5.46 3.14
CA LYS A 298 35.12 -6.65 2.36
C LYS A 298 36.34 -7.50 2.04
N ASP A 299 36.14 -8.83 2.08
CA ASP A 299 37.12 -9.82 1.65
C ASP A 299 36.89 -10.17 0.18
N PHE A 300 35.62 -10.24 -0.26
CA PHE A 300 35.24 -10.65 -1.59
C PHE A 300 34.21 -9.73 -2.21
N ILE A 301 34.28 -9.57 -3.55
CA ILE A 301 33.25 -8.90 -4.36
C ILE A 301 32.78 -9.88 -5.43
N ILE A 302 31.51 -10.32 -5.33
CA ILE A 302 30.85 -11.08 -6.37
C ILE A 302 30.44 -10.12 -7.48
N ILE A 303 30.90 -10.32 -8.72
CA ILE A 303 30.48 -9.53 -9.88
C ILE A 303 29.46 -10.34 -10.66
N LEU A 304 28.20 -9.89 -10.66
CA LEU A 304 27.15 -10.64 -11.35
C LEU A 304 27.22 -10.43 -12.86
N GLY A 305 27.23 -11.52 -13.57
CA GLY A 305 27.14 -11.55 -15.01
C GLY A 305 25.80 -11.11 -15.56
N CYS A 306 25.79 -10.91 -16.84
CA CYS A 306 24.64 -10.63 -17.67
C CYS A 306 25.08 -11.03 -19.09
N LYS A 307 24.17 -11.14 -20.04
CA LYS A 307 24.49 -11.51 -21.43
C LYS A 307 25.71 -10.74 -21.95
N ILE A 308 26.63 -11.49 -22.61
CA ILE A 308 27.79 -10.94 -23.30
C ILE A 308 27.57 -10.95 -24.81
N LYS A 309 28.47 -10.34 -25.59
CA LYS A 309 28.46 -10.42 -27.05
C LYS A 309 28.89 -11.82 -27.52
N LYS A 310 28.49 -12.19 -28.75
CA LYS A 310 28.88 -13.47 -29.35
C LYS A 310 30.41 -13.66 -29.43
N ASP A 311 31.13 -12.56 -29.65
CA ASP A 311 32.60 -12.53 -29.69
C ASP A 311 33.29 -12.63 -28.30
N GLY A 312 32.50 -12.75 -27.23
CA GLY A 312 32.98 -12.80 -25.85
C GLY A 312 33.30 -11.46 -25.22
N LEU A 313 33.03 -10.33 -25.91
CA LEU A 313 33.22 -9.00 -25.35
C LEU A 313 32.11 -8.62 -24.39
N LEU A 314 32.43 -7.84 -23.35
CA LEU A 314 31.47 -7.36 -22.37
C LEU A 314 30.55 -6.33 -22.98
N LEU A 315 29.23 -6.48 -22.73
CA LEU A 315 28.24 -5.42 -22.96
C LEU A 315 28.44 -4.28 -21.95
N PRO A 316 28.06 -3.04 -22.29
CA PRO A 316 28.24 -1.87 -21.43
C PRO A 316 27.70 -2.04 -20.00
N LEU A 317 26.59 -2.79 -19.83
CA LEU A 317 26.02 -3.07 -18.51
C LEU A 317 26.94 -3.94 -17.65
N VAL A 318 27.55 -4.98 -18.22
CA VAL A 318 28.48 -5.87 -17.50
C VAL A 318 29.77 -5.13 -17.21
N LYS A 319 30.31 -4.41 -18.21
CA LYS A 319 31.51 -3.59 -18.05
C LYS A 319 31.31 -2.61 -16.87
N GLY A 320 30.20 -1.88 -16.80
CA GLY A 320 29.91 -0.96 -15.69
C GLY A 320 29.85 -1.64 -14.32
N ARG A 321 29.44 -2.92 -14.23
CA ARG A 321 29.51 -3.71 -12.98
C ARG A 321 30.94 -3.98 -12.55
N VAL A 322 31.77 -4.40 -13.49
CA VAL A 322 33.21 -4.69 -13.23
C VAL A 322 33.93 -3.40 -12.83
N ASP A 323 33.75 -2.30 -13.59
CA ASP A 323 34.37 -1.00 -13.32
C ASP A 323 33.99 -0.50 -11.90
N LYS A 324 32.71 -0.67 -11.52
CA LYS A 324 32.24 -0.24 -10.18
C LYS A 324 32.79 -1.10 -9.05
N ALA A 325 33.02 -2.40 -9.30
CA ALA A 325 33.68 -3.29 -8.35
C ALA A 325 35.18 -2.90 -8.17
N ILE A 326 35.86 -2.57 -9.25
CA ILE A 326 37.26 -2.09 -9.22
C ILE A 326 37.36 -0.76 -8.48
N GLU A 327 36.46 0.20 -8.77
CA GLU A 327 36.39 1.48 -8.06
C GLU A 327 36.22 1.29 -6.55
N PHE A 328 35.32 0.41 -6.13
CA PHE A 328 35.12 0.08 -4.72
C PHE A 328 36.38 -0.51 -4.08
N ALA A 329 37.01 -1.50 -4.75
CA ALA A 329 38.22 -2.14 -4.27
C ALA A 329 39.37 -1.15 -4.09
N LYS A 330 39.58 -0.24 -5.05
CA LYS A 330 40.57 0.85 -4.97
C LYS A 330 40.32 1.75 -3.78
N ASN A 331 39.07 2.18 -3.60
CA ASN A 331 38.66 3.03 -2.47
C ASN A 331 38.87 2.33 -1.14
N GLN A 332 38.55 1.04 -1.03
CA GLN A 332 38.79 0.24 0.17
C GLN A 332 40.29 0.14 0.47
N LYS A 333 41.10 -0.20 -0.52
CA LYS A 333 42.56 -0.31 -0.33
C LYS A 333 43.18 1.02 0.13
N GLN A 334 42.76 2.13 -0.46
CA GLN A 334 43.22 3.47 -0.05
C GLN A 334 42.84 3.81 1.39
N LYS A 335 41.63 3.42 1.86
CA LYS A 335 41.13 3.77 3.18
C LYS A 335 41.55 2.83 4.30
N THR A 336 41.72 1.56 3.99
CA THR A 336 41.90 0.51 5.02
C THR A 336 43.15 -0.36 4.79
N GLY A 337 43.86 -0.19 3.67
CA GLY A 337 44.98 -1.06 3.27
C GLY A 337 44.54 -2.47 2.82
N LYS A 338 43.26 -2.80 2.91
CA LYS A 338 42.75 -4.15 2.69
C LYS A 338 42.45 -4.40 1.20
N ASP A 339 43.06 -5.43 0.66
CA ASP A 339 42.79 -5.95 -0.70
C ASP A 339 41.49 -6.77 -0.74
N VAL A 340 40.96 -6.95 -1.94
CA VAL A 340 39.69 -7.65 -2.20
C VAL A 340 39.94 -8.74 -3.26
N ILE A 341 39.29 -9.87 -3.09
CA ILE A 341 39.23 -10.91 -4.11
C ILE A 341 37.94 -10.74 -4.94
N PHE A 342 38.09 -10.66 -6.26
CA PHE A 342 37.00 -10.59 -7.20
C PHE A 342 36.46 -11.98 -7.53
N VAL A 343 35.11 -12.11 -7.53
CA VAL A 343 34.45 -13.37 -7.90
C VAL A 343 33.50 -13.09 -9.07
N PRO A 344 34.01 -13.03 -10.33
CA PRO A 344 33.12 -13.00 -11.49
C PRO A 344 32.24 -14.25 -11.51
N SER A 345 30.92 -14.04 -11.65
CA SER A 345 29.94 -15.13 -11.59
C SER A 345 28.94 -15.03 -12.76
N GLY A 346 28.84 -16.12 -13.50
CA GLY A 346 27.95 -16.27 -14.64
C GLY A 346 28.40 -17.38 -15.57
N GLY A 347 27.51 -18.29 -15.91
CA GLY A 347 27.77 -19.41 -16.80
C GLY A 347 27.83 -19.03 -18.27
N LYS A 348 27.86 -20.01 -19.16
CA LYS A 348 27.86 -19.86 -20.61
C LYS A 348 26.43 -19.92 -21.15
N GLY A 349 26.01 -18.87 -21.84
CA GLY A 349 24.75 -18.85 -22.59
C GLY A 349 24.80 -19.73 -23.84
N LYS A 350 23.62 -20.07 -24.40
CA LYS A 350 23.53 -20.95 -25.58
C LYS A 350 24.27 -20.41 -26.80
N ASP A 351 24.27 -19.07 -26.97
CA ASP A 351 24.87 -18.39 -28.14
C ASP A 351 26.22 -17.73 -27.83
N GLU A 352 26.85 -18.06 -26.70
CA GLU A 352 28.09 -17.46 -26.23
C GLU A 352 29.28 -18.40 -26.44
N LEU A 353 30.46 -17.88 -26.83
CA LEU A 353 31.68 -18.67 -27.01
C LEU A 353 32.30 -19.07 -25.68
N ILE A 354 32.28 -18.17 -24.70
CA ILE A 354 32.84 -18.33 -23.36
C ILE A 354 31.79 -18.01 -22.30
N SER A 355 32.06 -18.32 -21.03
CA SER A 355 31.17 -17.96 -19.93
C SER A 355 31.22 -16.46 -19.63
N GLU A 356 30.15 -15.92 -19.07
CA GLU A 356 30.10 -14.52 -18.62
C GLU A 356 31.22 -14.25 -17.59
N ALA A 357 31.51 -15.21 -16.70
CA ALA A 357 32.54 -15.10 -15.70
C ALA A 357 33.95 -15.04 -16.35
N GLU A 358 34.17 -15.83 -17.38
CA GLU A 358 35.48 -15.82 -18.15
C GLU A 358 35.66 -14.48 -18.87
N ALA A 359 34.63 -13.95 -19.51
CA ALA A 359 34.69 -12.64 -20.15
C ALA A 359 35.01 -11.52 -19.14
N MET A 360 34.41 -11.57 -17.94
CA MET A 360 34.70 -10.60 -16.87
C MET A 360 36.10 -10.78 -16.31
N LYS A 361 36.64 -12.03 -16.21
CA LYS A 361 38.04 -12.27 -15.81
C LYS A 361 39.00 -11.63 -16.80
N ARG A 362 38.81 -11.84 -18.12
CA ARG A 362 39.66 -11.21 -19.15
C ARG A 362 39.70 -9.70 -19.00
N TYR A 363 38.53 -9.08 -18.81
CA TYR A 363 38.46 -7.64 -18.61
C TYR A 363 39.15 -7.18 -17.30
N LEU A 364 39.03 -7.92 -16.19
CA LEU A 364 39.76 -7.63 -14.95
C LEU A 364 41.29 -7.65 -15.15
N LEU A 365 41.81 -8.64 -15.90
CA LEU A 365 43.24 -8.71 -16.24
C LEU A 365 43.67 -7.52 -17.11
N GLU A 366 42.86 -7.11 -18.10
CA GLU A 366 43.10 -5.90 -18.90
C GLU A 366 43.16 -4.63 -18.02
N GLN A 367 42.38 -4.58 -16.94
CA GLN A 367 42.42 -3.50 -15.94
C GLN A 367 43.54 -3.64 -14.92
N LYS A 368 44.53 -4.50 -15.17
CA LYS A 368 45.72 -4.76 -14.33
C LYS A 368 45.39 -5.27 -12.91
N ILE A 369 44.34 -6.05 -12.78
CA ILE A 369 44.06 -6.82 -11.54
C ILE A 369 44.82 -8.12 -11.59
N ASP A 370 45.59 -8.40 -10.53
CA ASP A 370 46.37 -9.64 -10.43
C ASP A 370 45.48 -10.89 -10.48
N GLU A 371 45.90 -11.90 -11.23
CA GLU A 371 45.14 -13.13 -11.39
C GLU A 371 44.88 -13.87 -10.05
N LYS A 372 45.82 -13.79 -9.10
CA LYS A 372 45.67 -14.32 -7.74
C LYS A 372 44.49 -13.75 -6.97
N ASN A 373 44.01 -12.56 -7.35
CA ASN A 373 42.87 -11.88 -6.76
C ASN A 373 41.55 -12.13 -7.51
N ILE A 374 41.52 -13.17 -8.40
CA ILE A 374 40.31 -13.47 -9.19
C ILE A 374 39.99 -14.97 -9.05
N ILE A 375 38.76 -15.24 -8.59
CA ILE A 375 38.21 -16.60 -8.49
C ILE A 375 36.97 -16.70 -9.34
N ILE A 376 36.90 -17.60 -10.32
CA ILE A 376 35.78 -17.69 -11.27
C ILE A 376 34.67 -18.59 -10.74
N GLU A 377 33.41 -18.18 -10.94
CA GLU A 377 32.22 -19.01 -10.85
C GLU A 377 31.51 -19.03 -12.23
N ASN A 378 31.60 -20.11 -12.98
CA ASN A 378 31.13 -20.21 -14.37
C ASN A 378 30.03 -21.26 -14.62
N LYS A 379 29.35 -21.74 -13.57
CA LYS A 379 28.34 -22.80 -13.66
C LYS A 379 26.89 -22.27 -13.51
N SER A 380 26.72 -21.07 -12.99
CA SER A 380 25.41 -20.47 -12.70
C SER A 380 24.64 -20.08 -13.97
N ARG A 381 23.32 -20.25 -13.95
CA ARG A 381 22.40 -19.94 -15.06
C ARG A 381 21.40 -18.83 -14.73
N ASN A 382 21.32 -18.41 -13.47
CA ASN A 382 20.39 -17.40 -12.99
C ASN A 382 20.94 -16.71 -11.73
N THR A 383 20.33 -15.61 -11.32
CA THR A 383 20.80 -14.81 -10.18
C THR A 383 20.84 -15.59 -8.87
N TYR A 384 19.92 -16.53 -8.64
CA TYR A 384 19.91 -17.36 -7.44
C TYR A 384 21.15 -18.26 -7.39
N GLU A 385 21.47 -18.89 -8.51
CA GLU A 385 22.65 -19.75 -8.66
C GLU A 385 23.95 -18.94 -8.60
N ASN A 386 23.98 -17.72 -9.20
CA ASN A 386 25.15 -16.84 -9.12
C ASN A 386 25.53 -16.61 -7.65
N ILE A 387 24.58 -16.23 -6.80
CA ILE A 387 24.85 -16.00 -5.38
C ILE A 387 25.22 -17.30 -4.67
N LYS A 388 24.45 -18.37 -4.88
CA LYS A 388 24.65 -19.67 -4.22
C LYS A 388 26.00 -20.28 -4.53
N PHE A 389 26.40 -20.32 -5.82
CA PHE A 389 27.65 -20.97 -6.25
C PHE A 389 28.86 -20.10 -5.93
N SER A 390 28.77 -18.77 -6.11
CA SER A 390 29.82 -17.85 -5.67
C SER A 390 30.07 -17.97 -4.16
N TYR A 391 29.03 -18.00 -3.34
CA TYR A 391 29.20 -18.20 -1.90
C TYR A 391 29.84 -19.55 -1.57
N LYS A 392 29.49 -20.63 -2.27
CA LYS A 392 30.10 -21.93 -2.08
C LYS A 392 31.60 -21.92 -2.40
N VAL A 393 32.00 -21.20 -3.45
CA VAL A 393 33.42 -21.05 -3.84
C VAL A 393 34.14 -20.18 -2.80
N ILE A 394 33.59 -19.08 -2.37
CA ILE A 394 34.13 -18.17 -1.36
C ILE A 394 34.35 -18.89 -0.04
N LYS A 395 33.36 -19.69 0.42
CA LYS A 395 33.39 -20.37 1.71
C LYS A 395 34.52 -21.45 1.80
N LYS A 396 34.97 -21.94 0.67
CA LYS A 396 36.15 -22.82 0.64
C LYS A 396 37.46 -22.10 0.97
N ASN A 397 37.52 -20.81 0.72
CA ASN A 397 38.71 -19.98 0.93
C ASN A 397 38.66 -19.20 2.27
N ASN A 398 37.47 -18.93 2.80
CA ASN A 398 37.29 -18.21 4.08
C ASN A 398 36.01 -18.69 4.77
N SER A 399 36.10 -19.08 6.03
CA SER A 399 34.97 -19.62 6.81
C SER A 399 33.95 -18.55 7.23
N ASN A 400 34.35 -17.27 7.38
CA ASN A 400 33.49 -16.16 7.74
C ASN A 400 33.75 -14.92 6.87
N PRO A 401 33.42 -14.99 5.55
CA PRO A 401 33.79 -13.95 4.60
C PRO A 401 32.87 -12.75 4.70
N LYS A 402 33.41 -11.54 4.65
CA LYS A 402 32.68 -10.29 4.41
C LYS A 402 32.55 -10.05 2.92
N ILE A 403 31.33 -10.10 2.40
CA ILE A 403 31.08 -10.13 0.96
C ILE A 403 30.31 -8.89 0.53
N ALA A 404 30.74 -8.29 -0.59
CA ALA A 404 29.93 -7.39 -1.38
C ALA A 404 29.56 -8.04 -2.72
N PHE A 405 28.52 -7.54 -3.38
CA PHE A 405 28.22 -7.91 -4.76
C PHE A 405 28.06 -6.67 -5.64
N SER A 406 28.52 -6.75 -6.88
CA SER A 406 28.39 -5.69 -7.88
C SER A 406 27.36 -6.06 -8.95
N THR A 407 26.41 -5.17 -9.16
CA THR A 407 25.37 -5.29 -10.19
C THR A 407 24.87 -3.91 -10.65
N THR A 408 23.92 -3.85 -11.59
CA THR A 408 23.26 -2.59 -11.98
C THR A 408 22.37 -2.06 -10.88
N ASN A 409 22.26 -0.73 -10.75
CA ASN A 409 21.54 -0.05 -9.66
C ASN A 409 20.09 -0.52 -9.49
N TYR A 410 19.34 -0.72 -10.58
CA TYR A 410 17.95 -1.20 -10.52
C TYR A 410 17.84 -2.66 -10.02
N HIS A 411 18.92 -3.44 -10.08
CA HIS A 411 18.95 -4.87 -9.73
C HIS A 411 19.48 -5.14 -8.32
N VAL A 412 20.07 -4.14 -7.65
CA VAL A 412 20.70 -4.27 -6.31
C VAL A 412 19.74 -4.87 -5.29
N PHE A 413 18.50 -4.32 -5.20
CA PHE A 413 17.54 -4.82 -4.23
C PHE A 413 17.21 -6.29 -4.46
N ARG A 414 16.93 -6.69 -5.72
CA ARG A 414 16.56 -8.08 -6.02
C ARG A 414 17.69 -9.07 -5.72
N VAL A 415 18.93 -8.72 -6.06
CA VAL A 415 20.10 -9.57 -5.73
C VAL A 415 20.24 -9.70 -4.21
N GLY A 416 20.16 -8.59 -3.48
CA GLY A 416 20.22 -8.61 -2.02
C GLY A 416 19.06 -9.41 -1.37
N ASN A 417 17.87 -9.34 -1.96
CA ASN A 417 16.71 -10.12 -1.51
C ASN A 417 16.91 -11.63 -1.75
N ILE A 418 17.47 -12.02 -2.91
CA ILE A 418 17.84 -13.40 -3.21
C ILE A 418 18.92 -13.90 -2.23
N ALA A 419 19.91 -13.07 -1.93
CA ALA A 419 20.94 -13.43 -0.95
C ALA A 419 20.35 -13.59 0.47
N SER A 420 19.47 -12.68 0.86
CA SER A 420 18.75 -12.74 2.14
C SER A 420 17.90 -14.01 2.26
N SER A 421 17.26 -14.46 1.17
CA SER A 421 16.50 -15.72 1.14
C SER A 421 17.38 -16.97 1.33
N GLN A 422 18.68 -16.84 1.04
CA GLN A 422 19.71 -17.85 1.28
C GLN A 422 20.42 -17.66 2.64
N ASN A 423 19.89 -16.80 3.54
CA ASN A 423 20.48 -16.44 4.83
C ASN A 423 21.87 -15.80 4.73
N LEU A 424 22.18 -15.13 3.61
CA LEU A 424 23.43 -14.43 3.40
C LEU A 424 23.25 -12.93 3.68
N ASN A 425 24.16 -12.37 4.47
CA ASN A 425 24.22 -10.95 4.73
C ASN A 425 25.34 -10.33 3.91
N ILE A 426 25.01 -9.90 2.68
CA ILE A 426 25.97 -9.32 1.73
C ILE A 426 25.50 -7.92 1.32
N GLU A 427 26.43 -7.04 0.95
CA GLU A 427 26.14 -5.64 0.64
C GLU A 427 26.30 -5.36 -0.85
N GLY A 428 25.39 -4.54 -1.42
CA GLY A 428 25.33 -4.29 -2.85
C GLY A 428 26.09 -3.03 -3.30
N ILE A 429 26.78 -3.16 -4.44
CA ILE A 429 27.44 -2.08 -5.17
C ILE A 429 26.67 -1.88 -6.48
N GLY A 430 25.98 -0.74 -6.63
CA GLY A 430 25.17 -0.43 -7.81
C GLY A 430 25.96 0.32 -8.88
N SER A 431 26.08 -0.24 -10.10
CA SER A 431 26.57 0.51 -11.25
C SER A 431 25.46 1.35 -11.89
N ARG A 432 25.78 2.55 -12.38
CA ARG A 432 24.81 3.47 -13.01
C ARG A 432 24.31 2.94 -14.35
N THR A 433 23.05 3.20 -14.64
CA THR A 433 22.39 2.83 -15.90
C THR A 433 21.75 4.07 -16.53
N LYS A 434 21.66 4.11 -17.85
CA LYS A 434 21.01 5.20 -18.59
C LYS A 434 19.53 5.29 -18.21
N ALA A 435 19.01 6.51 -18.02
CA ALA A 435 17.65 6.75 -17.51
C ALA A 435 16.54 6.08 -18.34
N TYR A 436 16.62 6.10 -19.67
CA TYR A 436 15.63 5.46 -20.55
C TYR A 436 15.57 3.93 -20.39
N TYR A 437 16.67 3.31 -20.01
CA TYR A 437 16.74 1.87 -19.76
C TYR A 437 16.27 1.54 -18.33
N TRP A 438 16.60 2.44 -17.37
CA TRP A 438 16.36 2.22 -15.94
C TRP A 438 14.90 1.97 -15.62
N ILE A 439 13.97 2.78 -16.16
CA ILE A 439 12.53 2.68 -15.88
C ILE A 439 12.01 1.28 -16.28
N ASN A 440 12.31 0.84 -17.51
CA ASN A 440 11.86 -0.46 -17.99
C ASN A 440 12.48 -1.63 -17.25
N ALA A 441 13.78 -1.52 -16.93
CA ALA A 441 14.47 -2.52 -16.14
C ALA A 441 13.87 -2.61 -14.74
N PHE A 442 13.57 -1.47 -14.11
CA PHE A 442 12.95 -1.41 -12.79
C PHE A 442 11.55 -2.05 -12.77
N ILE A 443 10.72 -1.79 -13.78
CA ILE A 443 9.39 -2.43 -13.91
C ILE A 443 9.54 -3.95 -14.00
N ARG A 444 10.50 -4.46 -14.77
CA ARG A 444 10.79 -5.90 -14.86
C ARG A 444 11.19 -6.48 -13.50
N GLU A 445 12.03 -5.78 -12.75
CA GLU A 445 12.44 -6.19 -11.41
C GLU A 445 11.26 -6.17 -10.42
N PHE A 446 10.38 -5.17 -10.51
CA PHE A 446 9.15 -5.09 -9.72
C PHE A 446 8.25 -6.29 -10.00
N VAL A 447 7.93 -6.56 -11.27
CA VAL A 447 7.09 -7.71 -11.66
C VAL A 447 7.72 -9.03 -11.20
N ALA A 448 9.03 -9.21 -11.42
CA ALA A 448 9.73 -10.41 -10.99
C ALA A 448 9.66 -10.62 -9.47
N THR A 449 9.72 -9.53 -8.71
CA THR A 449 9.63 -9.57 -7.24
C THR A 449 8.20 -9.87 -6.78
N LEU A 450 7.18 -9.28 -7.41
CA LEU A 450 5.77 -9.60 -7.16
C LEU A 450 5.48 -11.09 -7.41
N VAL A 451 5.96 -11.62 -8.54
CA VAL A 451 5.77 -13.03 -8.90
C VAL A 451 6.45 -13.95 -7.90
N SER A 452 7.63 -13.60 -7.39
CA SER A 452 8.31 -14.40 -6.36
C SER A 452 7.54 -14.46 -5.04
N GLU A 453 6.77 -13.42 -4.72
CA GLU A 453 5.98 -13.29 -3.49
C GLU A 453 4.47 -13.48 -3.71
N LYS A 454 4.05 -13.98 -4.89
CA LYS A 454 2.63 -14.05 -5.32
C LYS A 454 1.70 -14.67 -4.28
N ARG A 455 2.12 -15.75 -3.59
CA ARG A 455 1.29 -16.41 -2.57
C ARG A 455 0.92 -15.47 -1.42
N ASN A 456 1.83 -14.61 -1.01
CA ASN A 456 1.59 -13.64 0.06
C ASN A 456 0.68 -12.51 -0.42
N HIS A 457 0.86 -12.03 -1.65
CA HIS A 457 0.00 -10.99 -2.23
C HIS A 457 -1.44 -11.47 -2.42
N ILE A 458 -1.63 -12.69 -2.96
CA ILE A 458 -2.96 -13.29 -3.13
C ILE A 458 -3.68 -13.42 -1.78
N LYS A 459 -3.00 -13.87 -0.72
CA LYS A 459 -3.59 -13.96 0.63
C LYS A 459 -4.03 -12.59 1.15
N ILE A 460 -3.21 -11.56 0.97
CA ILE A 460 -3.55 -10.20 1.42
C ILE A 460 -4.75 -9.67 0.65
N LEU A 461 -4.74 -9.78 -0.69
CA LEU A 461 -5.85 -9.34 -1.53
C LEU A 461 -7.16 -10.07 -1.17
N PHE A 462 -7.11 -11.37 -0.93
CA PHE A 462 -8.28 -12.14 -0.52
C PHE A 462 -8.88 -11.62 0.81
N VAL A 463 -8.03 -11.33 1.80
CA VAL A 463 -8.49 -10.73 3.07
C VAL A 463 -9.11 -9.35 2.84
N LEU A 464 -8.50 -8.51 2.00
CA LEU A 464 -9.03 -7.19 1.65
C LEU A 464 -10.39 -7.30 0.95
N TRP A 465 -10.57 -8.25 0.05
CA TRP A 465 -11.84 -8.50 -0.66
C TRP A 465 -12.95 -8.95 0.29
N ILE A 466 -12.63 -9.77 1.30
CA ILE A 466 -13.60 -10.14 2.35
C ILE A 466 -14.01 -8.89 3.14
N ILE A 467 -13.07 -8.01 3.50
CA ILE A 467 -13.38 -6.77 4.21
C ILE A 467 -14.31 -5.89 3.38
N VAL A 468 -14.03 -5.70 2.10
CA VAL A 468 -14.90 -4.94 1.17
C VAL A 468 -16.28 -5.56 1.10
N LEU A 469 -16.39 -6.89 0.96
CA LEU A 469 -17.67 -7.58 0.91
C LEU A 469 -18.51 -7.32 2.18
N ILE A 470 -17.89 -7.42 3.36
CA ILE A 470 -18.56 -7.12 4.63
C ILE A 470 -19.03 -5.67 4.68
N LEU A 471 -18.18 -4.71 4.29
CA LEU A 471 -18.53 -3.29 4.27
C LEU A 471 -19.67 -3.00 3.29
N THR A 472 -19.63 -3.57 2.09
CA THR A 472 -20.71 -3.42 1.10
C THR A 472 -22.03 -4.02 1.62
N ILE A 473 -22.00 -5.19 2.21
CA ILE A 473 -23.20 -5.79 2.83
C ILE A 473 -23.75 -4.87 3.94
N MET A 474 -22.88 -4.37 4.81
CA MET A 474 -23.30 -3.46 5.91
C MET A 474 -23.90 -2.17 5.36
N GLU A 475 -23.33 -1.57 4.33
CA GLU A 475 -23.84 -0.37 3.66
C GLU A 475 -25.25 -0.61 3.11
N TYR A 476 -25.42 -1.71 2.37
CA TYR A 476 -26.71 -2.01 1.74
C TYR A 476 -27.80 -2.45 2.74
N LEU A 477 -27.44 -3.24 3.75
CA LEU A 477 -28.38 -3.52 4.86
C LEU A 477 -28.79 -2.23 5.59
N TYR A 478 -27.89 -1.26 5.66
CA TYR A 478 -28.18 0.03 6.28
C TYR A 478 -29.05 0.93 5.41
N MET A 479 -28.80 1.00 4.09
CA MET A 479 -29.58 1.83 3.16
C MET A 479 -31.02 1.35 2.98
N TYR A 480 -31.27 0.05 3.07
CA TYR A 480 -32.56 -0.58 2.74
C TYR A 480 -33.30 -1.16 3.97
N ALA A 481 -32.71 -1.12 5.18
CA ALA A 481 -33.41 -1.40 6.44
C ALA A 481 -34.14 -0.19 6.99
#